data_2520836c0c47e88abec230400f79b35e
#
_entry.id   2520836c0c47e88abec230400f79b35e
#
_cell.length_a   1.000
_cell.length_b   1.000
_cell.length_c   1.000
_cell.angle_alpha   90.00
_cell.angle_beta   90.00
_cell.angle_gamma   90.00
#
_symmetry.space_group_name_H-M   'P 1'
#
loop_
_entity.id
_entity.type
_entity.pdbx_description
1 polymer ?
#
loop_
_entity_poly.entity_id
_entity_poly.type
_entity_poly.pdbx_seq_one_letter_code
_entity_poly.pdbx_strand_id
1 'polypeptide(L)'
;IIQEREKNGPFAGIFDFVQRVNLTACNKKNLENIALAGGFDNFPELKREQFFAVNTKGETFLETLVRYGNKFQLDREQAANSLFGGDNVIDIATPEIFPAERWSDLERLNKEKELVGIYLSAHPLDEYSIILKDVCNTKMADFSDRASLANKELTFGGIVTNVREGMGKTGKPYAIVKFEDFSGSNELPFFGNDYIEWRNFLSVGMFLYIKGRCQPRQWKPDELDIKITSMELLPDVKDTLIEKMTIFIPLKALDQQVVTELSILSNESPGKTELFFKIFD
;
A
#
# COMPACT_ATOMS: atom_id res chain seq x y z
N ILE A 1 -2.48 -14.63 -21.68
CA ILE A 1 -3.08 -14.95 -20.36
C ILE A 1 -4.60 -14.94 -20.48
N ILE A 2 -5.23 -13.80 -20.85
CA ILE A 2 -6.70 -13.65 -20.92
C ILE A 2 -7.30 -14.71 -21.86
N GLN A 3 -6.84 -14.77 -23.10
CA GLN A 3 -7.30 -15.75 -24.11
C GLN A 3 -7.16 -17.19 -23.65
N GLU A 4 -6.05 -17.53 -22.96
CA GLU A 4 -5.84 -18.86 -22.42
C GLU A 4 -6.85 -19.20 -21.34
N ARG A 5 -7.12 -18.25 -20.43
CA ARG A 5 -8.11 -18.41 -19.37
C ARG A 5 -9.54 -18.52 -19.92
N GLU A 6 -9.87 -17.75 -20.95
CA GLU A 6 -11.20 -17.80 -21.59
C GLU A 6 -11.44 -19.12 -22.32
N LYS A 7 -10.40 -19.66 -22.98
CA LYS A 7 -10.49 -20.88 -23.77
C LYS A 7 -10.48 -22.15 -22.91
N ASN A 8 -9.61 -22.21 -21.92
CA ASN A 8 -9.29 -23.42 -21.16
C ASN A 8 -9.63 -23.31 -19.66
N GLY A 9 -10.37 -22.26 -19.26
CA GLY A 9 -10.81 -22.03 -17.87
C GLY A 9 -9.75 -21.39 -16.97
N PRO A 10 -10.11 -21.10 -15.70
CA PRO A 10 -9.22 -20.53 -14.69
C PRO A 10 -7.97 -21.39 -14.51
N PHE A 11 -6.88 -20.74 -14.07
CA PHE A 11 -5.66 -21.44 -13.69
C PHE A 11 -5.83 -22.04 -12.30
N ALA A 12 -5.44 -23.30 -12.13
CA ALA A 12 -5.56 -24.03 -10.87
C ALA A 12 -4.50 -23.59 -9.83
N GLY A 13 -3.37 -23.06 -10.30
CA GLY A 13 -2.26 -22.58 -9.47
C GLY A 13 -1.13 -22.08 -10.33
N ILE A 14 0.00 -21.73 -9.68
CA ILE A 14 1.15 -21.14 -10.39
C ILE A 14 1.82 -22.10 -11.37
N PHE A 15 1.84 -23.38 -11.06
CA PHE A 15 2.42 -24.38 -11.95
C PHE A 15 1.57 -24.60 -13.19
N ASP A 16 0.26 -24.71 -13.05
CA ASP A 16 -0.69 -24.78 -14.18
C ASP A 16 -0.59 -23.52 -15.05
N PHE A 17 -0.42 -22.35 -14.42
CA PHE A 17 -0.23 -21.08 -15.13
C PHE A 17 0.97 -21.14 -16.07
N VAL A 18 2.17 -21.51 -15.58
CA VAL A 18 3.39 -21.55 -16.41
C VAL A 18 3.43 -22.70 -17.41
N GLN A 19 2.65 -23.75 -17.19
CA GLN A 19 2.48 -24.84 -18.15
C GLN A 19 1.63 -24.43 -19.36
N ARG A 20 0.69 -23.51 -19.18
CA ARG A 20 -0.32 -23.12 -20.19
C ARG A 20 -0.02 -21.82 -20.89
N VAL A 21 0.58 -20.85 -20.19
CA VAL A 21 0.85 -19.51 -20.73
C VAL A 21 2.11 -19.51 -21.59
N ASN A 22 2.07 -18.81 -22.72
CA ASN A 22 3.25 -18.61 -23.57
C ASN A 22 4.33 -17.79 -22.81
N LEU A 23 5.40 -18.46 -22.38
CA LEU A 23 6.47 -17.87 -21.57
C LEU A 23 7.46 -17.01 -22.39
N THR A 24 7.40 -17.03 -23.72
CA THR A 24 8.12 -16.07 -24.56
C THR A 24 7.44 -14.71 -24.50
N ALA A 25 6.13 -14.66 -24.56
CA ALA A 25 5.35 -13.42 -24.43
C ALA A 25 5.21 -12.99 -22.97
N CYS A 26 4.99 -13.94 -22.06
CA CYS A 26 4.94 -13.70 -20.60
C CYS A 26 6.27 -14.09 -19.95
N ASN A 27 7.32 -13.29 -20.25
CA ASN A 27 8.67 -13.57 -19.80
C ASN A 27 8.85 -13.35 -18.29
N LYS A 28 10.06 -13.67 -17.76
CA LYS A 28 10.43 -13.52 -16.36
C LYS A 28 10.03 -12.15 -15.81
N LYS A 29 10.34 -11.06 -16.54
CA LYS A 29 10.03 -9.68 -16.08
C LYS A 29 8.52 -9.43 -15.96
N ASN A 30 7.74 -9.97 -16.87
CA ASN A 30 6.29 -9.86 -16.79
C ASN A 30 5.73 -10.64 -15.59
N LEU A 31 6.28 -11.83 -15.31
CA LEU A 31 5.90 -12.63 -14.15
C LEU A 31 6.28 -11.95 -12.83
N GLU A 32 7.47 -11.33 -12.74
CA GLU A 32 7.89 -10.48 -11.61
C GLU A 32 6.86 -9.37 -11.37
N ASN A 33 6.51 -8.65 -12.42
CA ASN A 33 5.57 -7.55 -12.33
C ASN A 33 4.16 -8.02 -11.88
N ILE A 34 3.69 -9.14 -12.40
CA ILE A 34 2.40 -9.72 -11.99
C ILE A 34 2.44 -10.14 -10.51
N ALA A 35 3.53 -10.77 -10.07
CA ALA A 35 3.72 -11.15 -8.67
C ALA A 35 3.75 -9.94 -7.73
N LEU A 36 4.51 -8.90 -8.07
CA LEU A 36 4.60 -7.65 -7.31
C LEU A 36 3.25 -6.93 -7.23
N ALA A 37 2.46 -6.95 -8.32
CA ALA A 37 1.12 -6.37 -8.37
C ALA A 37 0.04 -7.21 -7.68
N GLY A 38 0.37 -8.41 -7.15
CA GLY A 38 -0.60 -9.28 -6.50
C GLY A 38 -1.45 -10.13 -7.44
N GLY A 39 -1.08 -10.21 -8.73
CA GLY A 39 -1.86 -10.96 -9.71
C GLY A 39 -1.92 -12.47 -9.48
N PHE A 40 -1.09 -12.99 -8.57
CA PHE A 40 -1.07 -14.41 -8.16
C PHE A 40 -1.57 -14.66 -6.73
N ASP A 41 -2.10 -13.66 -6.03
CA ASP A 41 -2.54 -13.79 -4.63
C ASP A 41 -3.68 -14.79 -4.42
N ASN A 42 -4.44 -15.09 -5.47
CA ASN A 42 -5.49 -16.11 -5.43
C ASN A 42 -4.96 -17.55 -5.46
N PHE A 43 -3.65 -17.74 -5.70
CA PHE A 43 -3.04 -19.06 -5.63
C PHE A 43 -2.60 -19.35 -4.19
N PRO A 44 -3.21 -20.33 -3.51
CA PRO A 44 -2.99 -20.54 -2.07
C PRO A 44 -1.61 -21.11 -1.74
N GLU A 45 -0.92 -21.70 -2.73
CA GLU A 45 0.31 -22.45 -2.54
C GLU A 45 1.53 -21.58 -2.23
N LEU A 46 1.50 -20.25 -2.56
CA LEU A 46 2.65 -19.38 -2.31
C LEU A 46 2.23 -17.94 -2.07
N LYS A 47 3.15 -17.17 -1.46
CA LYS A 47 3.03 -15.75 -1.19
C LYS A 47 3.94 -14.93 -2.11
N ARG A 48 3.67 -13.62 -2.27
CA ARG A 48 4.41 -12.73 -3.18
C ARG A 48 5.93 -12.76 -2.95
N GLU A 49 6.36 -12.70 -1.69
CA GLU A 49 7.78 -12.72 -1.30
C GLU A 49 8.49 -13.99 -1.72
N GLN A 50 7.78 -15.12 -1.79
CA GLN A 50 8.36 -16.41 -2.16
C GLN A 50 8.77 -16.49 -3.63
N PHE A 51 8.16 -15.69 -4.51
CA PHE A 51 8.62 -15.58 -5.90
C PHE A 51 10.07 -15.10 -6.01
N PHE A 52 10.52 -14.31 -5.04
CA PHE A 52 11.83 -13.69 -4.99
C PHE A 52 12.80 -14.39 -4.04
N ALA A 53 12.33 -15.42 -3.33
CA ALA A 53 13.18 -16.24 -2.46
C ALA A 53 14.23 -16.99 -3.28
N VAL A 54 15.46 -16.99 -2.78
CA VAL A 54 16.59 -17.63 -3.47
C VAL A 54 16.91 -19.01 -2.87
N ASN A 55 17.28 -19.93 -3.74
CA ASN A 55 17.76 -21.25 -3.34
C ASN A 55 19.25 -21.19 -2.93
N THR A 56 19.81 -22.34 -2.53
CA THR A 56 21.21 -22.49 -2.14
C THR A 56 22.21 -22.18 -3.28
N LYS A 57 21.74 -22.12 -4.53
CA LYS A 57 22.53 -21.78 -5.72
C LYS A 57 22.42 -20.30 -6.10
N GLY A 58 21.64 -19.50 -5.35
CA GLY A 58 21.41 -18.08 -5.63
C GLY A 58 20.37 -17.83 -6.73
N GLU A 59 19.60 -18.84 -7.16
CA GLU A 59 18.50 -18.68 -8.13
C GLU A 59 17.19 -18.38 -7.40
N THR A 60 16.41 -17.44 -7.93
CA THR A 60 15.06 -17.16 -7.39
C THR A 60 14.07 -18.29 -7.72
N PHE A 61 13.02 -18.43 -6.89
CA PHE A 61 11.93 -19.35 -7.21
C PHE A 61 11.34 -19.06 -8.59
N LEU A 62 11.19 -17.78 -8.95
CA LEU A 62 10.67 -17.38 -10.25
C LEU A 62 11.54 -17.88 -11.42
N GLU A 63 12.86 -17.86 -11.29
CA GLU A 63 13.77 -18.41 -12.31
C GLU A 63 13.59 -19.90 -12.47
N THR A 64 13.48 -20.63 -11.37
CA THR A 64 13.25 -22.07 -11.40
C THR A 64 11.87 -22.40 -11.99
N LEU A 65 10.85 -21.58 -11.68
CA LEU A 65 9.49 -21.69 -12.19
C LEU A 65 9.42 -21.51 -13.72
N VAL A 66 10.09 -20.47 -14.25
CA VAL A 66 10.15 -20.22 -15.70
C VAL A 66 10.86 -21.37 -16.42
N ARG A 67 11.95 -21.86 -15.84
CA ARG A 67 12.69 -23.01 -16.40
C ARG A 67 11.81 -24.27 -16.43
N TYR A 68 11.08 -24.52 -15.37
CA TYR A 68 10.12 -25.61 -15.28
C TYR A 68 9.04 -25.52 -16.36
N GLY A 69 8.40 -24.35 -16.50
CA GLY A 69 7.36 -24.12 -17.48
C GLY A 69 7.86 -24.32 -18.92
N ASN A 70 9.04 -23.76 -19.26
CA ASN A 70 9.65 -23.93 -20.58
C ASN A 70 9.97 -25.43 -20.86
N LYS A 71 10.52 -26.12 -19.89
CA LYS A 71 10.81 -27.56 -20.04
C LYS A 71 9.52 -28.37 -20.26
N PHE A 72 8.48 -28.10 -19.44
CA PHE A 72 7.20 -28.78 -19.57
C PHE A 72 6.56 -28.56 -20.95
N GLN A 73 6.57 -27.31 -21.45
CA GLN A 73 6.02 -26.98 -22.78
C GLN A 73 6.81 -27.68 -23.89
N LEU A 74 8.14 -27.69 -23.80
CA LEU A 74 9.01 -28.38 -24.78
C LEU A 74 8.75 -29.90 -24.79
N ASP A 75 8.71 -30.55 -23.63
CA ASP A 75 8.48 -31.99 -23.52
C ASP A 75 7.07 -32.35 -24.03
N ARG A 76 6.07 -31.49 -23.78
CA ARG A 76 4.71 -31.65 -24.32
C ARG A 76 4.67 -31.55 -25.84
N GLU A 77 5.38 -30.61 -26.44
CA GLU A 77 5.47 -30.46 -27.88
C GLU A 77 6.18 -31.66 -28.52
N GLN A 78 7.25 -32.16 -27.90
CA GLN A 78 7.96 -33.34 -28.35
C GLN A 78 7.07 -34.61 -28.28
N ALA A 79 6.33 -34.76 -27.18
CA ALA A 79 5.39 -35.88 -27.03
C ALA A 79 4.27 -35.83 -28.08
N ALA A 80 3.74 -34.62 -28.38
CA ALA A 80 2.71 -34.48 -29.42
C ALA A 80 3.22 -34.76 -30.83
N ASN A 81 4.52 -34.55 -31.10
CA ASN A 81 5.15 -34.80 -32.41
C ASN A 81 5.74 -36.21 -32.54
N SER A 82 5.70 -37.03 -31.50
CA SER A 82 6.19 -38.42 -31.54
C SER A 82 5.22 -39.34 -32.30
N LEU A 83 5.68 -40.00 -33.36
CA LEU A 83 4.93 -40.97 -34.16
C LEU A 83 4.55 -42.24 -33.38
N PHE A 84 5.19 -42.50 -32.26
CA PHE A 84 4.90 -43.62 -31.36
C PHE A 84 4.19 -43.10 -30.11
N GLY A 85 2.99 -42.54 -30.29
CA GLY A 85 2.16 -42.00 -29.21
C GLY A 85 1.86 -43.04 -28.13
N GLY A 86 2.75 -43.17 -27.18
CA GLY A 86 2.42 -43.72 -25.87
C GLY A 86 1.92 -42.58 -24.99
N ASP A 87 1.00 -42.90 -24.07
CA ASP A 87 0.58 -42.03 -22.96
C ASP A 87 1.79 -41.71 -22.03
N ASN A 88 2.79 -40.99 -22.57
CA ASN A 88 3.91 -40.52 -21.77
C ASN A 88 3.40 -39.39 -20.88
N VAL A 89 3.00 -39.74 -19.68
CA VAL A 89 2.78 -38.76 -18.60
C VAL A 89 4.09 -37.99 -18.45
N ILE A 90 4.03 -36.70 -18.71
CA ILE A 90 5.18 -35.80 -18.51
C ILE A 90 5.39 -35.69 -17.02
N ASP A 91 6.29 -36.49 -16.47
CA ASP A 91 6.65 -36.48 -15.05
C ASP A 91 7.87 -35.56 -14.84
N ILE A 92 7.61 -34.25 -14.78
CA ILE A 92 8.61 -33.26 -14.37
C ILE A 92 8.30 -32.82 -12.96
N ALA A 93 9.21 -33.10 -12.04
CA ALA A 93 9.07 -32.64 -10.64
C ALA A 93 8.89 -31.12 -10.59
N THR A 94 7.85 -30.66 -9.88
CA THR A 94 7.60 -29.23 -9.65
C THR A 94 8.73 -28.64 -8.81
N PRO A 95 9.15 -27.38 -9.09
CA PRO A 95 10.12 -26.69 -8.27
C PRO A 95 9.65 -26.56 -6.82
N GLU A 96 10.60 -26.68 -5.90
CA GLU A 96 10.37 -26.43 -4.46
C GLU A 96 10.13 -24.94 -4.23
N ILE A 97 9.09 -24.63 -3.43
CA ILE A 97 8.81 -23.25 -2.99
C ILE A 97 9.61 -22.98 -1.74
N PHE A 98 10.53 -22.00 -1.80
CA PHE A 98 11.40 -21.68 -0.67
C PHE A 98 10.67 -20.79 0.35
N PRO A 99 11.00 -20.96 1.65
CA PRO A 99 10.55 -20.04 2.67
C PRO A 99 11.14 -18.63 2.40
N ALA A 100 10.33 -17.62 2.67
CA ALA A 100 10.73 -16.21 2.57
C ALA A 100 10.25 -15.46 3.80
N GLU A 101 10.98 -14.42 4.18
CA GLU A 101 10.51 -13.49 5.18
C GLU A 101 9.30 -12.73 4.63
N ARG A 102 8.24 -12.65 5.44
CA ARG A 102 7.00 -12.00 5.04
C ARG A 102 7.22 -10.49 4.90
N TRP A 103 6.85 -9.93 3.75
CA TRP A 103 6.84 -8.48 3.59
C TRP A 103 5.82 -7.84 4.52
N SER A 104 6.15 -6.67 5.07
CA SER A 104 5.18 -5.83 5.76
C SER A 104 4.08 -5.38 4.79
N ASP A 105 2.92 -5.04 5.32
CA ASP A 105 1.81 -4.55 4.48
C ASP A 105 2.20 -3.28 3.74
N LEU A 106 2.94 -2.37 4.39
CA LEU A 106 3.44 -1.16 3.74
C LEU A 106 4.44 -1.46 2.61
N GLU A 107 5.35 -2.41 2.80
CA GLU A 107 6.29 -2.82 1.75
C GLU A 107 5.56 -3.41 0.54
N ARG A 108 4.57 -4.26 0.79
CA ARG A 108 3.73 -4.86 -0.25
C ARG A 108 2.99 -3.78 -1.06
N LEU A 109 2.36 -2.83 -0.37
CA LEU A 109 1.63 -1.73 -1.00
C LEU A 109 2.57 -0.79 -1.79
N ASN A 110 3.77 -0.52 -1.28
CA ASN A 110 4.75 0.28 -2.00
C ASN A 110 5.21 -0.39 -3.29
N LYS A 111 5.43 -1.71 -3.30
CA LYS A 111 5.76 -2.47 -4.51
C LYS A 111 4.64 -2.43 -5.56
N GLU A 112 3.38 -2.51 -5.12
CA GLU A 112 2.22 -2.31 -6.01
C GLU A 112 2.25 -0.92 -6.64
N LYS A 113 2.42 0.12 -5.83
CA LYS A 113 2.41 1.51 -6.28
C LYS A 113 3.59 1.83 -7.20
N GLU A 114 4.79 1.36 -6.92
CA GLU A 114 5.95 1.54 -7.81
C GLU A 114 5.70 0.98 -9.20
N LEU A 115 4.98 -0.13 -9.29
CA LEU A 115 4.73 -0.82 -10.54
C LEU A 115 3.53 -0.25 -11.32
N VAL A 116 2.42 0.01 -10.62
CA VAL A 116 1.13 0.35 -11.23
C VAL A 116 0.85 1.86 -11.15
N GLY A 117 1.54 2.58 -10.25
CA GLY A 117 1.34 4.00 -10.00
C GLY A 117 0.30 4.32 -8.92
N ILE A 118 -0.48 3.32 -8.49
CA ILE A 118 -1.49 3.42 -7.44
C ILE A 118 -1.40 2.23 -6.48
N TYR A 119 -1.96 2.37 -5.29
CA TYR A 119 -2.21 1.25 -4.39
C TYR A 119 -3.41 0.44 -4.88
N LEU A 120 -3.27 -0.87 -5.03
CA LEU A 120 -4.34 -1.75 -5.55
C LEU A 120 -5.10 -2.47 -4.44
N SER A 121 -4.39 -3.04 -3.48
CA SER A 121 -4.98 -3.92 -2.46
C SER A 121 -5.66 -3.13 -1.34
N ALA A 122 -5.01 -2.08 -0.85
CA ALA A 122 -5.47 -1.20 0.22
C ALA A 122 -4.64 0.09 0.20
N HIS A 123 -5.13 1.15 0.84
CA HIS A 123 -4.32 2.35 1.05
C HIS A 123 -3.60 2.29 2.40
N PRO A 124 -2.31 2.68 2.51
CA PRO A 124 -1.59 2.64 3.78
C PRO A 124 -2.26 3.43 4.92
N LEU A 125 -3.07 4.43 4.57
CA LEU A 125 -3.79 5.30 5.51
C LEU A 125 -5.21 4.83 5.83
N ASP A 126 -5.67 3.67 5.35
CA ASP A 126 -7.06 3.22 5.55
C ASP A 126 -7.41 3.11 7.04
N GLU A 127 -6.49 2.66 7.86
CA GLU A 127 -6.64 2.58 9.32
C GLU A 127 -6.86 3.95 9.97
N TYR A 128 -6.37 5.04 9.35
CA TYR A 128 -6.47 6.42 9.84
C TYR A 128 -7.52 7.24 9.10
N SER A 129 -8.37 6.60 8.30
CA SER A 129 -9.31 7.30 7.39
C SER A 129 -10.27 8.22 8.14
N ILE A 130 -10.73 7.85 9.33
CA ILE A 130 -11.63 8.67 10.16
C ILE A 130 -10.90 9.94 10.59
N ILE A 131 -9.66 9.83 11.10
CA ILE A 131 -8.88 11.01 11.52
C ILE A 131 -8.64 11.95 10.34
N LEU A 132 -8.23 11.40 9.20
CA LEU A 132 -7.89 12.20 8.03
C LEU A 132 -9.11 12.86 7.37
N LYS A 133 -10.30 12.27 7.48
CA LYS A 133 -11.53 12.80 6.87
C LYS A 133 -12.33 13.70 7.80
N ASP A 134 -12.38 13.38 9.10
CA ASP A 134 -13.33 13.98 10.04
C ASP A 134 -12.66 14.84 11.12
N VAL A 135 -11.37 14.64 11.41
CA VAL A 135 -10.61 15.42 12.39
C VAL A 135 -9.68 16.42 11.70
N CYS A 136 -9.04 16.05 10.60
CA CYS A 136 -8.23 16.97 9.81
C CYS A 136 -9.10 17.96 9.02
N ASN A 137 -8.70 19.24 9.04
CA ASN A 137 -9.39 20.30 8.29
C ASN A 137 -8.73 20.64 6.95
N THR A 138 -7.58 20.05 6.65
CA THR A 138 -6.76 20.35 5.47
C THR A 138 -6.25 19.06 4.86
N LYS A 139 -6.34 18.95 3.54
CA LYS A 139 -5.86 17.80 2.74
C LYS A 139 -4.56 18.15 2.02
N MET A 140 -3.79 17.14 1.59
CA MET A 140 -2.54 17.38 0.83
C MET A 140 -2.79 18.11 -0.49
N ALA A 141 -3.92 17.88 -1.15
CA ALA A 141 -4.29 18.61 -2.37
C ALA A 141 -4.46 20.11 -2.14
N ASP A 142 -4.90 20.55 -0.95
CA ASP A 142 -5.17 21.95 -0.64
C ASP A 142 -3.87 22.80 -0.60
N PHE A 143 -2.72 22.18 -0.34
CA PHE A 143 -1.42 22.86 -0.32
C PHE A 143 -0.96 23.34 -1.71
N SER A 144 -1.63 22.95 -2.78
CA SER A 144 -1.41 23.48 -4.13
C SER A 144 -1.91 24.93 -4.26
N ASP A 145 -2.95 25.28 -3.49
CA ASP A 145 -3.48 26.66 -3.37
C ASP A 145 -3.27 27.21 -1.96
N ARG A 146 -2.04 27.59 -1.66
CA ARG A 146 -1.69 28.16 -0.35
C ARG A 146 -2.40 29.48 -0.03
N ALA A 147 -2.86 30.21 -1.05
CA ALA A 147 -3.59 31.45 -0.85
C ALA A 147 -4.92 31.21 -0.11
N SER A 148 -5.60 30.14 -0.42
CA SER A 148 -6.85 29.74 0.26
C SER A 148 -6.65 29.37 1.73
N LEU A 149 -5.43 28.99 2.12
CA LEU A 149 -5.05 28.59 3.48
C LEU A 149 -4.51 29.75 4.32
N ALA A 150 -4.35 30.94 3.75
CA ALA A 150 -3.71 32.07 4.42
C ALA A 150 -4.35 32.41 5.78
N ASN A 151 -3.51 32.55 6.81
CA ASN A 151 -3.87 32.83 8.20
C ASN A 151 -4.77 31.81 8.90
N LYS A 152 -4.97 30.63 8.30
CA LYS A 152 -5.75 29.54 8.92
C LYS A 152 -4.85 28.66 9.78
N GLU A 153 -5.45 28.13 10.83
CA GLU A 153 -4.91 26.98 11.55
C GLU A 153 -5.23 25.72 10.77
N LEU A 154 -4.20 24.90 10.55
CA LEU A 154 -4.26 23.71 9.74
C LEU A 154 -4.06 22.48 10.61
N THR A 155 -4.92 21.51 10.41
CA THR A 155 -4.72 20.14 10.90
C THR A 155 -4.76 19.20 9.70
N PHE A 156 -3.70 18.44 9.52
CA PHE A 156 -3.57 17.53 8.40
C PHE A 156 -2.75 16.31 8.80
N GLY A 157 -2.81 15.27 8.01
CA GLY A 157 -2.05 14.07 8.26
C GLY A 157 -1.73 13.34 6.96
N GLY A 158 -0.82 12.38 7.04
CA GLY A 158 -0.43 11.59 5.90
C GLY A 158 0.74 10.70 6.19
N ILE A 159 1.16 9.98 5.16
CA ILE A 159 2.38 9.17 5.17
C ILE A 159 3.52 9.96 4.55
N VAL A 160 4.71 9.85 5.14
CA VAL A 160 5.96 10.35 4.54
C VAL A 160 6.39 9.38 3.45
N THR A 161 6.40 9.83 2.19
CA THR A 161 6.76 8.97 1.04
C THR A 161 8.16 9.25 0.50
N ASN A 162 8.71 10.46 0.74
CA ASN A 162 10.08 10.79 0.34
C ASN A 162 10.65 11.86 1.26
N VAL A 163 11.97 11.79 1.50
CA VAL A 163 12.72 12.78 2.28
C VAL A 163 14.01 13.09 1.53
N ARG A 164 14.24 14.35 1.25
CA ARG A 164 15.48 14.86 0.67
C ARG A 164 16.14 15.80 1.65
N GLU A 165 17.23 15.39 2.25
CA GLU A 165 18.00 16.16 3.20
C GLU A 165 19.20 16.85 2.52
N GLY A 166 19.60 17.98 3.08
CA GLY A 166 20.75 18.72 2.58
C GLY A 166 21.23 19.83 3.50
N MET A 167 22.28 20.51 3.07
CA MET A 167 22.82 21.69 3.74
C MET A 167 22.57 22.91 2.86
N GLY A 168 21.94 23.93 3.43
CA GLY A 168 21.74 25.21 2.76
C GLY A 168 23.06 25.98 2.57
N LYS A 169 23.04 27.00 1.73
CA LYS A 169 24.21 27.87 1.46
C LYS A 169 24.76 28.56 2.73
N THR A 170 23.94 28.71 3.76
CA THR A 170 24.30 29.29 5.05
C THR A 170 24.80 28.26 6.07
N GLY A 171 25.03 27.00 5.66
CA GLY A 171 25.46 25.91 6.54
C GLY A 171 24.37 25.37 7.46
N LYS A 172 23.09 25.78 7.28
CA LYS A 172 21.98 25.25 8.05
C LYS A 172 21.39 24.03 7.36
N PRO A 173 21.07 22.94 8.10
CA PRO A 173 20.46 21.75 7.52
C PRO A 173 18.99 22.03 7.12
N TYR A 174 18.53 21.26 6.13
CA TYR A 174 17.11 21.28 5.72
C TYR A 174 16.67 19.90 5.24
N ALA A 175 15.36 19.70 5.22
CA ALA A 175 14.74 18.61 4.50
C ALA A 175 13.58 19.12 3.65
N ILE A 176 13.38 18.48 2.50
CA ILE A 176 12.16 18.59 1.70
C ILE A 176 11.46 17.25 1.82
N VAL A 177 10.29 17.25 2.43
CA VAL A 177 9.55 16.04 2.79
C VAL A 177 8.29 15.97 1.97
N LYS A 178 8.10 14.85 1.28
CA LYS A 178 6.89 14.56 0.54
C LYS A 178 5.91 13.79 1.42
N PHE A 179 4.77 14.41 1.66
CA PHE A 179 3.63 13.80 2.35
C PHE A 179 2.58 13.38 1.34
N GLU A 180 1.85 12.33 1.68
CA GLU A 180 0.74 11.82 0.88
C GLU A 180 -0.45 11.47 1.77
N ASP A 181 -1.66 11.81 1.31
CA ASP A 181 -2.94 11.38 1.85
C ASP A 181 -3.86 10.85 0.75
N PHE A 182 -5.14 10.61 1.04
CA PHE A 182 -6.12 10.13 0.05
C PHE A 182 -6.39 11.12 -1.10
N SER A 183 -6.07 12.41 -0.92
CA SER A 183 -6.33 13.45 -1.91
C SER A 183 -5.17 13.67 -2.88
N GLY A 184 -3.97 13.21 -2.51
CA GLY A 184 -2.77 13.37 -3.30
C GLY A 184 -1.51 13.54 -2.46
N SER A 185 -0.50 14.18 -3.02
CA SER A 185 0.78 14.41 -2.36
C SER A 185 1.27 15.84 -2.51
N ASN A 186 1.98 16.33 -1.49
CA ASN A 186 2.64 17.65 -1.53
C ASN A 186 3.99 17.62 -0.82
N GLU A 187 4.89 18.54 -1.19
CA GLU A 187 6.20 18.69 -0.57
C GLU A 187 6.20 19.88 0.39
N LEU A 188 6.62 19.63 1.64
CA LEU A 188 6.79 20.65 2.65
C LEU A 188 8.29 20.77 2.98
N PRO A 189 8.84 22.00 2.92
CA PRO A 189 10.23 22.26 3.30
C PRO A 189 10.36 22.51 4.79
N PHE A 190 11.38 21.94 5.41
CA PHE A 190 11.78 22.17 6.80
C PHE A 190 13.18 22.75 6.81
N PHE A 191 13.36 23.97 7.28
CA PHE A 191 14.65 24.66 7.25
C PHE A 191 15.19 24.97 8.65
N GLY A 192 16.50 24.81 8.85
CA GLY A 192 17.21 25.22 10.04
C GLY A 192 16.61 24.66 11.33
N ASN A 193 16.06 25.54 12.18
CA ASN A 193 15.50 25.15 13.47
C ASN A 193 14.27 24.23 13.33
N ASP A 194 13.41 24.48 12.35
CA ASP A 194 12.23 23.62 12.12
C ASP A 194 12.65 22.21 11.72
N TYR A 195 13.71 22.06 10.91
CA TYR A 195 14.27 20.75 10.61
C TYR A 195 14.84 20.07 11.86
N ILE A 196 15.61 20.79 12.68
CA ILE A 196 16.22 20.23 13.90
C ILE A 196 15.14 19.75 14.88
N GLU A 197 14.06 20.52 15.02
CA GLU A 197 12.93 20.23 15.91
C GLU A 197 12.18 18.96 15.48
N TRP A 198 11.88 18.84 14.17
CA TRP A 198 10.99 17.79 13.66
C TRP A 198 11.70 16.60 13.01
N ARG A 199 13.02 16.61 12.86
CA ARG A 199 13.79 15.61 12.10
C ARG A 199 13.49 14.15 12.47
N ASN A 200 13.17 13.88 13.73
CA ASN A 200 12.90 12.52 14.20
C ASN A 200 11.60 11.93 13.63
N PHE A 201 10.70 12.76 13.13
CA PHE A 201 9.46 12.40 12.48
C PHE A 201 9.60 12.33 10.95
N LEU A 202 10.65 12.93 10.39
CA LEU A 202 10.81 13.10 8.94
C LEU A 202 11.51 11.89 8.31
N SER A 203 10.97 10.68 8.50
CA SER A 203 11.48 9.45 7.88
C SER A 203 10.41 8.80 7.01
N VAL A 204 10.85 8.23 5.87
CA VAL A 204 9.94 7.52 4.95
C VAL A 204 9.20 6.41 5.69
N GLY A 205 7.89 6.32 5.48
CA GLY A 205 7.01 5.35 6.12
C GLY A 205 6.37 5.84 7.43
N MET A 206 6.75 7.01 7.95
CA MET A 206 6.10 7.60 9.12
C MET A 206 4.68 8.06 8.78
N PHE A 207 3.73 7.72 9.64
CA PHE A 207 2.34 8.16 9.60
C PHE A 207 2.18 9.31 10.59
N LEU A 208 1.92 10.52 10.09
CA LEU A 208 1.97 11.74 10.90
C LEU A 208 0.63 12.47 10.94
N TYR A 209 0.32 13.01 12.13
CA TYR A 209 -0.71 13.99 12.38
C TYR A 209 -0.03 15.31 12.72
N ILE A 210 -0.33 16.37 11.99
CA ILE A 210 0.41 17.61 12.00
C ILE A 210 -0.55 18.78 12.23
N LYS A 211 -0.20 19.66 13.17
CA LYS A 211 -0.85 20.95 13.35
C LYS A 211 0.11 22.06 12.92
N GLY A 212 -0.42 23.05 12.27
CA GLY A 212 0.37 24.20 11.82
C GLY A 212 -0.50 25.39 11.49
N ARG A 213 0.15 26.45 11.06
CA ARG A 213 -0.51 27.67 10.62
C ARG A 213 0.09 28.15 9.30
N CYS A 214 -0.75 28.48 8.35
CA CYS A 214 -0.33 29.12 7.12
C CYS A 214 -0.19 30.64 7.35
N GLN A 215 1.03 31.15 7.21
CA GLN A 215 1.32 32.55 7.49
C GLN A 215 2.33 33.14 6.51
N PRO A 216 2.36 34.46 6.30
CA PRO A 216 3.39 35.12 5.52
C PRO A 216 4.78 34.88 6.08
N ARG A 217 5.77 34.69 5.20
CA ARG A 217 7.19 34.59 5.58
C ARG A 217 7.68 35.92 6.15
N GLN A 218 8.46 35.88 7.22
CA GLN A 218 8.98 37.10 7.86
C GLN A 218 9.79 38.00 6.92
N TRP A 219 10.58 37.38 6.00
CA TRP A 219 11.45 38.13 5.07
C TRP A 219 10.91 38.22 3.64
N LYS A 220 9.74 37.67 3.38
CA LYS A 220 9.01 37.75 2.14
C LYS A 220 7.50 37.65 2.42
N PRO A 221 6.87 38.74 2.84
CA PRO A 221 5.45 38.77 3.23
C PRO A 221 4.48 38.32 2.11
N ASP A 222 4.91 38.43 0.89
CA ASP A 222 4.12 38.00 -0.30
C ASP A 222 4.14 36.46 -0.49
N GLU A 223 5.05 35.75 0.20
CA GLU A 223 5.11 34.29 0.16
C GLU A 223 4.52 33.69 1.45
N LEU A 224 3.61 32.74 1.27
CA LEU A 224 3.03 31.98 2.38
C LEU A 224 3.90 30.78 2.74
N ASP A 225 4.01 30.52 4.04
CA ASP A 225 4.71 29.37 4.60
C ASP A 225 3.84 28.67 5.65
N ILE A 226 4.12 27.39 5.89
CA ILE A 226 3.41 26.61 6.87
C ILE A 226 4.33 26.43 8.07
N LYS A 227 3.98 27.12 9.16
CA LYS A 227 4.67 26.95 10.45
C LYS A 227 4.04 25.79 11.19
N ILE A 228 4.79 24.72 11.36
CA ILE A 228 4.37 23.56 12.14
C ILE A 228 4.40 23.91 13.63
N THR A 229 3.36 23.57 14.34
CA THR A 229 3.20 23.81 15.79
C THR A 229 3.17 22.52 16.61
N SER A 230 2.74 21.41 16.01
CA SER A 230 2.76 20.08 16.63
C SER A 230 2.91 19.03 15.55
N MET A 231 3.63 17.96 15.86
CA MET A 231 3.77 16.78 15.02
C MET A 231 3.76 15.54 15.91
N GLU A 232 2.85 14.64 15.62
CA GLU A 232 2.59 13.43 16.40
C GLU A 232 2.44 12.23 15.45
N LEU A 233 2.66 11.02 15.94
CA LEU A 233 2.42 9.82 15.14
C LEU A 233 0.91 9.53 15.09
N LEU A 234 0.37 9.24 13.91
CA LEU A 234 -1.04 8.84 13.75
C LEU A 234 -1.43 7.65 14.63
N PRO A 235 -0.60 6.60 14.79
CA PRO A 235 -0.88 5.52 15.74
C PRO A 235 -1.12 6.00 17.18
N ASP A 236 -0.34 6.98 17.65
CA ASP A 236 -0.42 7.46 19.04
C ASP A 236 -1.65 8.33 19.28
N VAL A 237 -2.05 9.13 18.28
CA VAL A 237 -3.21 10.03 18.39
C VAL A 237 -4.54 9.37 18.06
N LYS A 238 -4.53 8.23 17.37
CA LYS A 238 -5.74 7.48 16.99
C LYS A 238 -6.66 7.23 18.17
N ASP A 239 -6.09 6.83 19.31
CA ASP A 239 -6.85 6.46 20.51
C ASP A 239 -7.20 7.68 21.41
N THR A 240 -6.66 8.85 21.11
CA THR A 240 -6.84 10.06 21.95
C THR A 240 -7.69 11.13 21.29
N LEU A 241 -7.69 11.23 19.96
CA LEU A 241 -8.43 12.25 19.22
C LEU A 241 -9.92 11.97 19.09
N ILE A 242 -10.33 10.70 19.18
CA ILE A 242 -11.72 10.30 18.99
C ILE A 242 -12.27 9.86 20.35
N GLU A 243 -12.84 10.81 21.10
CA GLU A 243 -13.47 10.51 22.38
C GLU A 243 -14.85 9.89 22.21
N LYS A 244 -15.60 10.33 21.18
CA LYS A 244 -16.98 9.91 20.92
C LYS A 244 -17.22 9.69 19.45
N MET A 245 -17.94 8.62 19.12
CA MET A 245 -18.40 8.30 17.77
C MET A 245 -19.93 8.09 17.78
N THR A 246 -20.62 8.71 16.84
CA THR A 246 -22.06 8.50 16.67
C THR A 246 -22.34 7.91 15.31
N ILE A 247 -22.92 6.72 15.28
CA ILE A 247 -23.36 6.06 14.05
C ILE A 247 -24.84 6.39 13.84
N PHE A 248 -25.17 6.96 12.68
CA PHE A 248 -26.54 7.27 12.29
C PHE A 248 -27.11 6.08 11.50
N ILE A 249 -28.19 5.48 11.99
CA ILE A 249 -28.82 4.30 11.39
C ILE A 249 -30.25 4.66 10.96
N PRO A 250 -30.57 4.59 9.65
CA PRO A 250 -31.97 4.72 9.21
C PRO A 250 -32.81 3.62 9.81
N LEU A 251 -34.02 3.94 10.32
CA LEU A 251 -34.92 2.94 10.94
C LEU A 251 -35.17 1.75 10.01
N LYS A 252 -35.32 2.00 8.72
CA LYS A 252 -35.53 0.95 7.70
C LYS A 252 -34.34 -0.01 7.49
N ALA A 253 -33.14 0.37 7.95
CA ALA A 253 -31.95 -0.46 7.88
C ALA A 253 -31.66 -1.18 9.21
N LEU A 254 -32.44 -0.94 10.24
CA LEU A 254 -32.29 -1.52 11.55
C LEU A 254 -33.07 -2.83 11.63
N ASP A 255 -32.37 -3.95 11.61
CA ASP A 255 -32.93 -5.27 11.87
C ASP A 255 -32.14 -5.98 12.99
N GLN A 256 -32.60 -7.17 13.37
CA GLN A 256 -31.97 -7.96 14.44
C GLN A 256 -30.57 -8.40 14.09
N GLN A 257 -30.30 -8.62 12.80
CA GLN A 257 -28.97 -9.01 12.32
C GLN A 257 -27.96 -7.88 12.50
N VAL A 258 -28.29 -6.66 12.08
CA VAL A 258 -27.46 -5.46 12.25
C VAL A 258 -27.14 -5.21 13.72
N VAL A 259 -28.15 -5.32 14.61
CA VAL A 259 -27.92 -5.16 16.07
C VAL A 259 -26.95 -6.21 16.60
N THR A 260 -27.11 -7.45 16.17
CA THR A 260 -26.23 -8.55 16.59
C THR A 260 -24.80 -8.34 16.10
N GLU A 261 -24.62 -8.00 14.83
CA GLU A 261 -23.30 -7.73 14.22
C GLU A 261 -22.59 -6.55 14.89
N LEU A 262 -23.30 -5.44 15.15
CA LEU A 262 -22.75 -4.29 15.88
C LEU A 262 -22.33 -4.66 17.31
N SER A 263 -23.11 -5.50 17.99
CA SER A 263 -22.78 -5.99 19.33
C SER A 263 -21.52 -6.86 19.31
N ILE A 264 -21.39 -7.76 18.34
CA ILE A 264 -20.21 -8.61 18.17
C ILE A 264 -18.97 -7.74 17.91
N LEU A 265 -19.02 -6.84 16.93
CA LEU A 265 -17.90 -5.95 16.58
C LEU A 265 -17.46 -5.08 17.77
N SER A 266 -18.40 -4.54 18.53
CA SER A 266 -18.12 -3.74 19.73
C SER A 266 -17.44 -4.55 20.84
N ASN A 267 -17.77 -5.83 21.00
CA ASN A 267 -17.18 -6.72 21.99
C ASN A 267 -15.80 -7.27 21.55
N GLU A 268 -15.61 -7.50 20.26
CA GLU A 268 -14.34 -8.00 19.71
C GLU A 268 -13.25 -6.93 19.66
N SER A 269 -13.62 -5.66 19.61
CA SER A 269 -12.70 -4.52 19.51
C SER A 269 -12.95 -3.49 20.63
N PRO A 270 -12.69 -3.85 21.90
CA PRO A 270 -12.87 -2.93 23.02
C PRO A 270 -11.88 -1.76 22.93
N GLY A 271 -12.39 -0.54 23.09
CA GLY A 271 -11.63 0.70 23.01
C GLY A 271 -12.04 1.71 24.09
N LYS A 272 -11.43 2.90 24.04
CA LYS A 272 -11.77 4.01 24.96
C LYS A 272 -12.80 4.96 24.36
N THR A 273 -13.07 4.89 23.05
CA THR A 273 -14.01 5.74 22.34
C THR A 273 -15.45 5.38 22.72
N GLU A 274 -16.22 6.34 23.20
CA GLU A 274 -17.64 6.14 23.46
C GLU A 274 -18.41 5.99 22.16
N LEU A 275 -19.15 4.90 22.00
CA LEU A 275 -19.95 4.61 20.80
C LEU A 275 -21.42 4.87 21.04
N PHE A 276 -22.03 5.74 20.24
CA PHE A 276 -23.43 6.08 20.26
C PHE A 276 -24.11 5.67 18.96
N PHE A 277 -25.38 5.26 19.07
CA PHE A 277 -26.21 4.98 17.92
C PHE A 277 -27.39 5.95 17.89
N LYS A 278 -27.61 6.63 16.78
CA LYS A 278 -28.73 7.51 16.57
C LYS A 278 -29.61 6.96 15.44
N ILE A 279 -30.79 6.53 15.81
CA ILE A 279 -31.77 6.03 14.85
C ILE A 279 -32.59 7.21 14.31
N PHE A 280 -32.83 7.24 13.01
CA PHE A 280 -33.63 8.28 12.35
C PHE A 280 -34.50 7.67 11.26
N ASP A 281 -35.61 8.36 10.92
CA ASP A 281 -36.56 8.00 9.85
C ASP A 281 -36.05 8.44 8.47
#